data_5d589a66c5df3cc7c639bf7920852a63
#
_entry.id   5d589a66c5df3cc7c639bf7920852a63
#
_cell.length_a   1.000
_cell.length_b   1.000
_cell.length_c   1.000
_cell.angle_alpha   90.00
_cell.angle_beta   90.00
_cell.angle_gamma   90.00
#
_symmetry.space_group_name_H-M   'P 1'
#
loop_
_entity.id
_entity.type
_entity.pdbx_description
1 polymer ?
#
loop_
_entity_poly.entity_id
_entity_poly.type
_entity_poly.pdbx_seq_one_letter_code
_entity_poly.pdbx_strand_id
1 'polypeptide(L)'
;MITKEVTLCGKVVTLAYCYATEIAYKDLCDENIADYIKEAVACIQAETDPDVKHTIYAILACMLAYYQSRDEDAPLTDTDLMNDAKPAELGNAIFTIIGLRMDFYHVPKDEPADTVPSGSPAGTEDGSKN
;
A
#
# COMPACT_ATOMS: atom_id res chain seq x y z
N MET A 1 -3.40 0.18 -10.78
CA MET A 1 -2.90 -0.26 -9.46
C MET A 1 -1.39 -0.20 -9.44
N ILE A 2 -0.83 0.03 -8.27
CA ILE A 2 0.62 0.09 -8.06
C ILE A 2 1.03 -1.18 -7.34
N THR A 3 2.11 -1.83 -7.79
CA THR A 3 2.50 -3.13 -7.26
C THR A 3 3.98 -3.17 -6.86
N LYS A 4 4.30 -4.05 -5.93
CA LYS A 4 5.68 -4.41 -5.56
C LYS A 4 5.73 -5.85 -5.09
N GLU A 5 6.86 -6.51 -5.33
CA GLU A 5 7.09 -7.86 -4.83
C GLU A 5 7.76 -7.81 -3.47
N VAL A 6 7.35 -8.73 -2.59
CA VAL A 6 7.97 -8.91 -1.27
C VAL A 6 8.13 -10.40 -1.02
N THR A 7 8.98 -10.77 -0.07
CA THR A 7 9.11 -12.15 0.37
C THR A 7 8.34 -12.33 1.67
N LEU A 8 7.44 -13.31 1.68
CA LEU A 8 6.63 -13.66 2.86
C LEU A 8 6.59 -15.18 2.96
N CYS A 9 6.84 -15.71 4.16
CA CYS A 9 6.87 -17.14 4.39
C CYS A 9 7.83 -17.85 3.42
N GLY A 10 8.92 -17.18 3.05
CA GLY A 10 9.90 -17.70 2.10
C GLY A 10 9.46 -17.67 0.65
N LYS A 11 8.31 -17.09 0.32
CA LYS A 11 7.79 -17.01 -1.05
C LYS A 11 7.78 -15.58 -1.53
N VAL A 12 8.04 -15.38 -2.83
CA VAL A 12 7.89 -14.06 -3.45
C VAL A 12 6.41 -13.88 -3.81
N VAL A 13 5.81 -12.84 -3.27
CA VAL A 13 4.40 -12.51 -3.53
C VAL A 13 4.31 -11.05 -3.98
N THR A 14 3.26 -10.73 -4.71
CA THR A 14 3.03 -9.37 -5.20
C THR A 14 1.97 -8.70 -4.34
N LEU A 15 2.28 -7.50 -3.88
CA LEU A 15 1.35 -6.64 -3.16
C LEU A 15 0.93 -5.52 -4.09
N ALA A 16 -0.36 -5.17 -4.07
CA ALA A 16 -0.89 -4.09 -4.90
C ALA A 16 -1.63 -3.08 -4.04
N TYR A 17 -1.59 -1.83 -4.44
CA TYR A 17 -2.41 -0.82 -3.81
C TYR A 17 -3.31 -0.14 -4.84
N CYS A 18 -4.59 -0.16 -4.55
CA CYS A 18 -5.65 0.49 -5.32
C CYS A 18 -6.88 0.54 -4.42
N TYR A 19 -7.99 1.03 -4.93
CA TYR A 19 -9.21 1.08 -4.12
C TYR A 19 -9.68 -0.31 -3.70
N ALA A 20 -9.42 -1.35 -4.53
CA ALA A 20 -9.75 -2.72 -4.15
C ALA A 20 -9.02 -3.15 -2.89
N THR A 21 -7.78 -2.67 -2.67
CA THR A 21 -7.04 -2.93 -1.44
C THR A 21 -7.77 -2.37 -0.23
N GLU A 22 -8.24 -1.13 -0.35
CA GLU A 22 -8.95 -0.45 0.74
C GLU A 22 -10.25 -1.16 1.07
N ILE A 23 -10.98 -1.58 0.04
CA ILE A 23 -12.23 -2.32 0.22
C ILE A 23 -11.96 -3.67 0.86
N ALA A 24 -10.94 -4.40 0.39
CA ALA A 24 -10.59 -5.70 0.94
C ALA A 24 -10.24 -5.62 2.43
N TYR A 25 -9.47 -4.60 2.82
CA TYR A 25 -9.11 -4.43 4.22
C TYR A 25 -10.35 -4.18 5.07
N LYS A 26 -11.26 -3.32 4.59
CA LYS A 26 -12.51 -3.03 5.28
C LYS A 26 -13.35 -4.30 5.44
N ASP A 27 -13.38 -5.13 4.41
CA ASP A 27 -14.12 -6.40 4.47
C ASP A 27 -13.50 -7.37 5.46
N LEU A 28 -12.17 -7.35 5.62
CA LEU A 28 -11.47 -8.28 6.50
C LEU A 28 -11.64 -7.94 7.98
N CYS A 29 -11.63 -6.66 8.34
CA CYS A 29 -11.58 -6.28 9.76
C CYS A 29 -12.52 -5.14 10.14
N ASP A 30 -13.35 -4.67 9.22
CA ASP A 30 -14.33 -3.61 9.45
C ASP A 30 -13.70 -2.29 9.87
N GLU A 31 -12.45 -2.04 9.44
CA GLU A 31 -11.72 -0.82 9.72
C GLU A 31 -11.13 -0.27 8.44
N ASN A 32 -10.70 0.99 8.46
CA ASN A 32 -10.10 1.63 7.30
C ASN A 32 -8.58 1.43 7.32
N ILE A 33 -8.03 1.02 6.17
CA ILE A 33 -6.60 0.81 6.07
C ILE A 33 -5.81 2.09 6.32
N ALA A 34 -6.40 3.26 6.04
CA ALA A 34 -5.75 4.54 6.30
C ALA A 34 -5.41 4.70 7.79
N ASP A 35 -6.30 4.27 8.67
CA ASP A 35 -6.08 4.34 10.11
C ASP A 35 -4.96 3.40 10.53
N TYR A 36 -4.94 2.19 9.97
CA TYR A 36 -3.85 1.25 10.24
C TYR A 36 -2.50 1.84 9.80
N ILE A 37 -2.44 2.41 8.60
CA ILE A 37 -1.18 2.95 8.06
C ILE A 37 -0.70 4.12 8.91
N LYS A 38 -1.62 4.97 9.37
CA LYS A 38 -1.26 6.08 10.26
C LYS A 38 -0.63 5.54 11.55
N GLU A 39 -1.23 4.50 12.12
CA GLU A 39 -0.70 3.91 13.34
C GLU A 39 0.64 3.22 13.08
N ALA A 40 0.79 2.52 11.95
CA ALA A 40 2.03 1.86 11.59
C ALA A 40 3.17 2.87 11.46
N VAL A 41 2.93 4.01 10.83
CA VAL A 41 3.92 5.08 10.71
C VAL A 41 4.31 5.60 12.09
N ALA A 42 3.32 5.81 12.96
CA ALA A 42 3.59 6.27 14.33
C ALA A 42 4.43 5.25 15.11
N CYS A 43 4.15 3.96 14.94
CA CYS A 43 4.93 2.90 15.59
C CYS A 43 6.38 2.89 15.09
N ILE A 44 6.56 3.04 13.77
CA ILE A 44 7.91 3.08 13.20
C ILE A 44 8.69 4.25 13.78
N GLN A 45 8.07 5.43 13.89
CA GLN A 45 8.73 6.61 14.44
C GLN A 45 9.06 6.45 15.91
N ALA A 46 8.23 5.72 16.65
CA ALA A 46 8.43 5.46 18.08
C ALA A 46 9.28 4.21 18.34
N GLU A 47 9.71 3.51 17.27
CA GLU A 47 10.49 2.28 17.37
C GLU A 47 9.73 1.19 18.13
N THR A 48 8.43 1.11 17.90
CA THR A 48 7.56 0.06 18.44
C THR A 48 6.95 -0.72 17.28
N ASP A 49 6.32 -1.85 17.59
CA ASP A 49 5.71 -2.69 16.56
C ASP A 49 4.22 -2.38 16.42
N PRO A 50 3.70 -2.27 15.18
CA PRO A 50 2.26 -2.14 14.99
C PRO A 50 1.57 -3.46 15.32
N ASP A 51 0.24 -3.40 15.46
CA ASP A 51 -0.56 -4.57 15.78
C ASP A 51 -0.38 -5.66 14.72
N VAL A 52 -0.03 -6.87 15.15
CA VAL A 52 0.26 -7.98 14.25
C VAL A 52 -0.96 -8.39 13.45
N LYS A 53 -2.11 -8.47 14.08
CA LYS A 53 -3.34 -8.90 13.40
C LYS A 53 -3.70 -7.97 12.26
N HIS A 54 -3.69 -6.66 12.52
CA HIS A 54 -4.01 -5.68 11.49
C HIS A 54 -2.93 -5.61 10.41
N THR A 55 -1.67 -5.84 10.79
CA THR A 55 -0.59 -5.94 9.81
C THR A 55 -0.85 -7.08 8.84
N ILE A 56 -1.26 -8.24 9.35
CA ILE A 56 -1.56 -9.40 8.52
C ILE A 56 -2.74 -9.10 7.60
N TYR A 57 -3.78 -8.44 8.10
CA TYR A 57 -4.91 -8.06 7.27
C TYR A 57 -4.52 -7.05 6.18
N ALA A 58 -3.64 -6.11 6.49
CA ALA A 58 -3.18 -5.14 5.49
C ALA A 58 -2.41 -5.84 4.38
N ILE A 59 -1.53 -6.78 4.74
CA ILE A 59 -0.77 -7.57 3.78
C ILE A 59 -1.74 -8.40 2.92
N LEU A 60 -2.69 -9.07 3.56
CA LEU A 60 -3.64 -9.91 2.86
C LEU A 60 -4.50 -9.09 1.90
N ALA A 61 -4.94 -7.89 2.32
CA ALA A 61 -5.71 -7.01 1.45
C ALA A 61 -4.94 -6.62 0.20
N CYS A 62 -3.64 -6.34 0.33
CA CYS A 62 -2.80 -5.99 -0.80
C CYS A 62 -2.57 -7.20 -1.72
N MET A 63 -2.44 -8.41 -1.16
CA MET A 63 -2.35 -9.62 -1.98
C MET A 63 -3.66 -9.88 -2.72
N LEU A 64 -4.79 -9.82 -2.02
CA LEU A 64 -6.08 -10.08 -2.63
C LEU A 64 -6.35 -9.12 -3.78
N ALA A 65 -6.01 -7.84 -3.61
CA ALA A 65 -6.21 -6.86 -4.68
C ALA A 65 -5.47 -7.25 -5.95
N TYR A 66 -4.24 -7.74 -5.81
CA TYR A 66 -3.45 -8.13 -6.98
C TYR A 66 -3.94 -9.44 -7.59
N TYR A 67 -4.00 -10.50 -6.79
CA TYR A 67 -4.28 -11.83 -7.34
C TYR A 67 -5.72 -11.97 -7.83
N GLN A 68 -6.68 -11.34 -7.16
CA GLN A 68 -8.06 -11.35 -7.64
C GLN A 68 -8.22 -10.58 -8.95
N SER A 69 -7.44 -9.51 -9.15
CA SER A 69 -7.50 -8.77 -10.41
C SER A 69 -7.02 -9.64 -11.60
N ARG A 70 -6.27 -10.69 -11.31
CA ARG A 70 -5.76 -11.63 -12.31
C ARG A 70 -6.54 -12.94 -12.34
N ASP A 71 -7.65 -12.99 -11.58
CA ASP A 71 -8.47 -14.21 -11.47
C ASP A 71 -7.63 -15.38 -10.94
N GLU A 72 -6.75 -15.10 -9.96
CA GLU A 72 -5.88 -16.08 -9.33
C GLU A 72 -6.10 -16.08 -7.82
N ASP A 73 -5.82 -17.21 -7.18
CA ASP A 73 -5.85 -17.30 -5.73
C ASP A 73 -4.60 -16.68 -5.13
N ALA A 74 -4.74 -16.01 -3.99
CA ALA A 74 -3.59 -15.51 -3.26
C ALA A 74 -2.73 -16.69 -2.80
N PRO A 75 -1.40 -16.58 -2.91
CA PRO A 75 -0.51 -17.70 -2.59
C PRO A 75 -0.39 -18.00 -1.10
N LEU A 76 -0.82 -17.08 -0.23
CA LEU A 76 -0.77 -17.23 1.23
C LEU A 76 -2.11 -16.82 1.82
N THR A 77 -2.48 -17.50 2.91
CA THR A 77 -3.68 -17.15 3.69
C THR A 77 -3.27 -16.39 4.93
N ASP A 78 -4.25 -15.87 5.66
CA ASP A 78 -4.00 -15.26 6.98
C ASP A 78 -3.36 -16.26 7.94
N THR A 79 -3.80 -17.51 7.89
CA THR A 79 -3.23 -18.57 8.73
C THR A 79 -1.76 -18.81 8.39
N ASP A 80 -1.40 -18.84 7.11
CA ASP A 80 0.00 -18.96 6.68
C ASP A 80 0.84 -17.81 7.24
N LEU A 81 0.34 -16.60 7.16
CA LEU A 81 1.07 -15.44 7.65
C LEU A 81 1.22 -15.47 9.16
N MET A 82 0.17 -15.88 9.87
CA MET A 82 0.22 -15.96 11.33
C MET A 82 1.21 -17.00 11.82
N ASN A 83 1.36 -18.11 11.10
CA ASN A 83 2.17 -19.22 11.54
C ASN A 83 3.61 -19.17 11.04
N ASP A 84 3.83 -18.64 9.82
CA ASP A 84 5.10 -18.83 9.14
C ASP A 84 5.81 -17.54 8.74
N ALA A 85 5.16 -16.38 8.84
CA ALA A 85 5.83 -15.12 8.48
C ALA A 85 6.81 -14.71 9.57
N LYS A 86 7.99 -14.26 9.16
CA LYS A 86 9.02 -13.82 10.09
C LYS A 86 8.88 -12.32 10.36
N PRO A 87 9.32 -11.84 11.55
CA PRO A 87 9.23 -10.42 11.85
C PRO A 87 9.85 -9.51 10.79
N ALA A 88 11.01 -9.90 10.24
CA ALA A 88 11.67 -9.12 9.21
C ALA A 88 10.84 -9.05 7.94
N GLU A 89 10.13 -10.13 7.60
CA GLU A 89 9.26 -10.17 6.43
C GLU A 89 8.06 -9.24 6.63
N LEU A 90 7.46 -9.27 7.83
CA LEU A 90 6.34 -8.38 8.14
C LEU A 90 6.78 -6.92 8.11
N GLY A 91 7.96 -6.61 8.66
CA GLY A 91 8.49 -5.26 8.64
C GLY A 91 8.69 -4.74 7.23
N ASN A 92 9.29 -5.55 6.36
CA ASN A 92 9.46 -5.18 4.96
C ASN A 92 8.12 -4.94 4.25
N ALA A 93 7.14 -5.80 4.54
CA ALA A 93 5.83 -5.66 3.93
C ALA A 93 5.14 -4.37 4.39
N ILE A 94 5.26 -4.00 5.66
CA ILE A 94 4.70 -2.76 6.17
C ILE A 94 5.29 -1.55 5.44
N PHE A 95 6.62 -1.49 5.33
CA PHE A 95 7.27 -0.40 4.61
C PHE A 95 6.83 -0.35 3.15
N THR A 96 6.69 -1.52 2.52
CA THR A 96 6.25 -1.62 1.14
C THR A 96 4.83 -1.07 0.99
N ILE A 97 3.92 -1.45 1.88
CA ILE A 97 2.52 -1.01 1.82
C ILE A 97 2.42 0.50 2.01
N ILE A 98 3.18 1.05 2.95
CA ILE A 98 3.21 2.50 3.16
C ILE A 98 3.65 3.20 1.88
N GLY A 99 4.73 2.72 1.26
CA GLY A 99 5.23 3.29 0.02
C GLY A 99 4.24 3.17 -1.12
N LEU A 100 3.59 2.01 -1.27
CA LEU A 100 2.58 1.80 -2.31
C LEU A 100 1.42 2.79 -2.16
N ARG A 101 0.95 2.98 -0.94
CA ARG A 101 -0.15 3.92 -0.70
C ARG A 101 0.26 5.35 -1.00
N MET A 102 1.46 5.74 -0.60
CA MET A 102 1.96 7.07 -0.91
C MET A 102 2.03 7.28 -2.41
N ASP A 103 2.55 6.31 -3.15
CA ASP A 103 2.63 6.39 -4.60
C ASP A 103 1.24 6.43 -5.25
N PHE A 104 0.31 5.65 -4.73
CA PHE A 104 -1.05 5.59 -5.26
C PHE A 104 -1.76 6.95 -5.15
N TYR A 105 -1.56 7.65 -4.03
CA TYR A 105 -2.19 8.94 -3.81
C TYR A 105 -1.34 10.12 -4.25
N HIS A 106 -0.13 9.85 -4.75
CA HIS A 106 0.75 10.93 -5.17
C HIS A 106 0.22 11.59 -6.43
N VAL A 107 0.16 12.92 -6.39
CA VAL A 107 -0.22 13.71 -7.57
C VAL A 107 1.07 14.27 -8.17
N PRO A 108 1.44 13.86 -9.39
CA PRO A 108 2.66 14.39 -10.01
C PRO A 108 2.59 15.88 -10.19
N LYS A 109 3.67 16.58 -9.88
CA LYS A 109 3.72 18.02 -10.01
C LYS A 109 4.17 18.47 -11.39
N ASP A 110 4.83 17.61 -12.12
CA ASP A 110 5.49 17.94 -13.37
C ASP A 110 4.76 17.43 -14.59
N GLU A 111 3.52 17.15 -14.43
CA GLU A 111 2.77 16.70 -15.57
C GLU A 111 2.34 17.84 -16.37
N PRO A 112 2.70 17.89 -17.32
CA PRO A 112 2.40 18.99 -17.99
C PRO A 112 1.12 19.01 -18.62
N ALA A 113 1.73 18.49 -17.71
CA ALA A 113 1.26 18.41 -17.58
C ALA A 113 0.52 18.52 -17.81
N ASP A 114 0.50 18.61 -18.07
CA ASP A 114 0.15 18.73 -17.75
C ASP A 114 -0.53 18.98 -17.83
N THR A 115 -0.62 19.27 -18.36
CA THR A 115 -0.80 19.65 -17.82
C THR A 115 -1.42 20.14 -17.68
N VAL A 116 -1.54 20.61 -18.28
CA VAL A 116 -1.61 21.30 -17.59
C VAL A 116 -2.05 21.88 -17.57
N PRO A 117 -2.30 22.24 -17.97
CA PRO A 117 -2.32 22.94 -17.39
C PRO A 117 -2.56 23.38 -17.10
N SER A 118 -2.49 23.86 -17.86
CA SER A 118 -2.22 24.49 -17.04
C SER A 118 -2.18 24.75 -16.72
N GLY A 119 -2.25 25.27 -17.62
CA GLY A 119 -1.76 25.90 -16.82
C GLY A 119 -1.60 26.00 -16.60
N SER A 120 -1.62 26.26 -16.95
CA SER A 120 -1.07 26.73 -16.21
C SER A 120 -0.83 26.76 -16.12
N PRO A 121 -0.94 27.26 -16.72
CA PRO A 121 -0.42 27.70 -16.13
C PRO A 121 -0.04 27.53 -15.91
N ALA A 122 -0.20 28.21 -16.61
CA ALA A 122 0.50 28.53 -15.85
C ALA A 122 1.03 28.34 -15.52
N GLY A 123 0.71 28.85 -16.25
CA GLY A 123 1.49 29.30 -15.48
C GLY A 123 1.85 29.00 -15.30
N THR A 124 1.63 29.24 -15.52
CA THR A 124 2.19 29.56 -14.85
C THR A 124 2.66 29.30 -14.62
N GLU A 125 2.41 29.87 -14.96
CA GLU A 125 2.98 30.28 -14.32
C GLU A 125 3.43 30.02 -14.08
N ASP A 126 3.15 30.61 -14.87
CA ASP A 126 3.63 31.07 -14.23
C ASP A 126 3.99 30.74 -14.08
N GLY A 127 3.53 31.18 -15.31
CA GLY A 127 4.11 31.66 -14.68
C GLY A 127 4.29 31.34 -14.62
N SER A 128 3.99 31.63 -15.11
CA SER A 128 4.39 31.81 -14.46
C SER A 128 4.60 31.29 -14.42
N LYS A 129 4.31 31.49 -14.72
CA LYS A 129 4.59 31.52 -14.26
C LYS A 129 4.76 31.04 -14.10
N ASN A 130 4.45 31.70 -14.94
CA ASN A 130 4.71 31.76 -14.26
C ASN A 130 4.78 31.07 -14.08
#